data_30d39065aeed9e0e27c9273eb5b20ea5
#
_entry.id   30d39065aeed9e0e27c9273eb5b20ea5
#
_cell.length_a   1.000
_cell.length_b   1.000
_cell.length_c   1.000
_cell.angle_alpha   90.00
_cell.angle_beta   90.00
_cell.angle_gamma   90.00
#
_symmetry.space_group_name_H-M   'P 1'
#
loop_
_entity.id
_entity.type
_entity.pdbx_description
1 polymer ?
#
loop_
_entity_poly.entity_id
_entity_poly.type
_entity_poly.pdbx_seq_one_letter_code
_entity_poly.pdbx_strand_id
1 'polypeptide(L)'
;MKRYTLFTLFVLVLPVSLESQESRQRNADTNQAAPSFSPITNERLLNSDAEPQNWLMYSGNYFSQRYSGLDQINNDNAGELEMQWAFQLRALDRAETTPVVVDGVMYVTES
;
A
#
# COMPACT_ATOMS: atom_id res chain seq x y z
N MET A 1 67.06 15.36 20.64
CA MET A 1 66.38 15.51 19.37
C MET A 1 65.45 14.31 19.20
N LYS A 2 64.13 14.47 19.43
CA LYS A 2 63.13 13.38 19.25
C LYS A 2 62.54 13.54 17.86
N ARG A 3 62.75 12.56 17.00
CA ARG A 3 62.18 12.50 15.64
C ARG A 3 60.77 11.89 15.72
N TYR A 4 59.73 12.67 15.44
CA TYR A 4 58.36 12.20 15.30
C TYR A 4 58.15 11.75 13.83
N THR A 5 57.96 10.46 13.63
CA THR A 5 57.61 9.91 12.31
C THR A 5 56.09 10.06 12.14
N LEU A 6 55.66 10.90 11.21
CA LEU A 6 54.28 11.13 10.86
C LEU A 6 53.79 9.94 9.99
N PHE A 7 52.93 9.12 10.57
CA PHE A 7 52.28 8.03 9.81
C PHE A 7 51.05 8.63 9.14
N THR A 8 51.13 8.87 7.83
CA THR A 8 49.99 9.31 7.04
C THR A 8 49.12 8.09 6.71
N LEU A 9 47.98 7.95 7.41
CA LEU A 9 46.97 6.94 7.10
C LEU A 9 46.23 7.34 5.83
N PHE A 10 46.51 6.70 4.72
CA PHE A 10 45.81 6.89 3.45
C PHE A 10 44.54 6.04 3.51
N VAL A 11 43.39 6.68 3.85
CA VAL A 11 42.07 6.04 3.77
C VAL A 11 41.64 6.00 2.31
N LEU A 12 41.79 4.82 1.70
CA LEU A 12 41.27 4.57 0.36
C LEU A 12 39.72 4.46 0.41
N VAL A 13 39.04 5.56 0.19
CA VAL A 13 37.58 5.56 0.01
C VAL A 13 37.30 5.08 -1.41
N LEU A 14 36.95 3.81 -1.55
CA LEU A 14 36.41 3.29 -2.81
C LEU A 14 35.02 3.90 -3.03
N PRO A 15 34.75 4.51 -4.17
CA PRO A 15 33.40 4.91 -4.53
C PRO A 15 32.56 3.66 -4.73
N VAL A 16 31.74 3.32 -3.76
CA VAL A 16 30.65 2.37 -3.98
C VAL A 16 29.71 3.02 -4.96
N SER A 17 29.69 2.53 -6.19
CA SER A 17 28.92 3.08 -7.28
C SER A 17 27.43 3.11 -6.92
N LEU A 18 26.87 4.31 -6.86
CA LEU A 18 25.45 4.58 -6.58
C LEU A 18 24.52 3.79 -7.53
N GLU A 19 24.97 3.55 -8.76
CA GLU A 19 24.25 2.77 -9.79
C GLU A 19 23.90 1.33 -9.38
N SER A 20 24.73 0.69 -8.55
CA SER A 20 24.45 -0.69 -8.09
C SER A 20 23.35 -0.75 -7.03
N GLN A 21 23.08 0.33 -6.32
CA GLN A 21 21.99 0.39 -5.34
C GLN A 21 20.65 0.70 -6.02
N GLU A 22 20.63 1.63 -6.99
CA GLU A 22 19.43 1.94 -7.76
C GLU A 22 18.92 0.77 -8.61
N SER A 23 19.83 -0.03 -9.16
CA SER A 23 19.44 -1.23 -9.91
C SER A 23 18.90 -2.35 -9.01
N ARG A 24 19.41 -2.47 -7.79
CA ARG A 24 18.87 -3.42 -6.79
C ARG A 24 17.49 -3.00 -6.28
N GLN A 25 17.28 -1.70 -6.06
CA GLN A 25 15.99 -1.17 -5.64
C GLN A 25 14.92 -1.39 -6.73
N ARG A 26 15.21 -1.03 -7.98
CA ARG A 26 14.30 -1.27 -9.12
C ARG A 26 13.96 -2.76 -9.33
N ASN A 27 14.92 -3.66 -9.12
CA ASN A 27 14.67 -5.10 -9.23
C ASN A 27 13.89 -5.67 -8.03
N ALA A 28 13.95 -5.05 -6.86
CA ALA A 28 13.12 -5.41 -5.71
C ALA A 28 11.65 -4.98 -5.94
N ASP A 29 11.44 -3.80 -6.50
CA ASP A 29 10.10 -3.27 -6.80
C ASP A 29 9.41 -4.02 -7.96
N THR A 30 10.18 -4.58 -8.91
CA THR A 30 9.64 -5.40 -10.02
C THR A 30 9.34 -6.86 -9.63
N ASN A 31 9.83 -7.33 -8.49
CA ASN A 31 9.60 -8.69 -8.04
C ASN A 31 8.44 -8.81 -7.03
N GLN A 32 7.63 -7.78 -6.90
CA GLN A 32 6.37 -7.88 -6.18
C GLN A 32 5.45 -8.77 -7.01
N ALA A 33 5.18 -9.98 -6.51
CA ALA A 33 4.27 -10.90 -7.16
C ALA A 33 2.94 -10.19 -7.43
N ALA A 34 2.43 -10.30 -8.65
CA ALA A 34 1.12 -9.75 -8.97
C ALA A 34 0.08 -10.27 -7.96
N PRO A 35 -0.82 -9.42 -7.46
CA PRO A 35 -1.83 -9.85 -6.51
C PRO A 35 -2.62 -11.03 -7.08
N SER A 36 -2.72 -12.11 -6.32
CA SER A 36 -3.54 -13.25 -6.69
C SER A 36 -4.97 -12.96 -6.29
N PHE A 37 -5.89 -12.94 -7.25
CA PHE A 37 -7.31 -12.70 -6.98
C PHE A 37 -8.06 -14.02 -6.96
N SER A 38 -8.89 -14.20 -5.92
CA SER A 38 -9.89 -15.22 -5.92
C SER A 38 -11.09 -14.80 -6.78
N PRO A 39 -11.71 -15.71 -7.56
CA PRO A 39 -12.86 -15.37 -8.39
C PRO A 39 -13.99 -14.72 -7.58
N ILE A 40 -14.59 -13.66 -8.12
CA ILE A 40 -15.80 -13.07 -7.54
C ILE A 40 -17.00 -13.87 -8.03
N THR A 41 -17.40 -14.85 -7.23
CA THR A 41 -18.58 -15.68 -7.48
C THR A 41 -19.81 -15.10 -6.79
N ASN A 42 -20.99 -15.51 -7.23
CA ASN A 42 -22.24 -15.14 -6.56
C ASN A 42 -22.27 -15.61 -5.09
N GLU A 43 -21.71 -16.78 -4.82
CA GLU A 43 -21.60 -17.30 -3.46
C GLU A 43 -20.69 -16.42 -2.59
N ARG A 44 -19.56 -15.96 -3.13
CA ARG A 44 -18.65 -15.05 -2.43
C ARG A 44 -19.33 -13.72 -2.10
N LEU A 45 -20.12 -13.18 -3.02
CA LEU A 45 -20.89 -11.96 -2.80
C LEU A 45 -21.98 -12.14 -1.72
N LEU A 46 -22.68 -13.28 -1.70
CA LEU A 46 -23.68 -13.60 -0.68
C LEU A 46 -23.06 -13.72 0.71
N ASN A 47 -21.83 -14.19 0.80
CA ASN A 47 -21.11 -14.38 2.05
C ASN A 47 -20.06 -13.28 2.32
N SER A 48 -20.24 -12.08 1.76
CA SER A 48 -19.26 -10.97 1.87
C SER A 48 -18.94 -10.59 3.33
N ASP A 49 -19.84 -10.80 4.26
CA ASP A 49 -19.63 -10.54 5.69
C ASP A 49 -18.54 -11.46 6.33
N ALA A 50 -18.23 -12.59 5.68
CA ALA A 50 -17.12 -13.45 6.10
C ALA A 50 -15.73 -12.92 5.72
N GLU A 51 -15.68 -11.90 4.89
CA GLU A 51 -14.45 -11.26 4.39
C GLU A 51 -14.42 -9.75 4.74
N PRO A 52 -14.41 -9.36 6.02
CA PRO A 52 -14.55 -7.95 6.43
C PRO A 52 -13.43 -7.03 5.91
N GLN A 53 -12.28 -7.59 5.50
CA GLN A 53 -11.19 -6.88 4.84
C GLN A 53 -11.50 -6.49 3.39
N ASN A 54 -12.53 -7.06 2.78
CA ASN A 54 -12.98 -6.77 1.43
C ASN A 54 -14.25 -5.89 1.45
N TRP A 55 -14.46 -5.14 0.37
CA TRP A 55 -15.67 -4.38 0.12
C TRP A 55 -16.16 -4.68 -1.30
N LEU A 56 -16.80 -5.85 -1.45
CA LEU A 56 -17.01 -6.49 -2.75
C LEU A 56 -18.11 -5.83 -3.59
N MET A 57 -18.93 -4.97 -3.01
CA MET A 57 -20.03 -4.30 -3.73
C MET A 57 -20.35 -2.95 -3.12
N TYR A 58 -21.20 -2.17 -3.80
CA TYR A 58 -21.54 -0.77 -3.50
C TYR A 58 -21.82 -0.49 -2.01
N SER A 59 -22.59 -1.31 -1.34
CA SER A 59 -22.99 -1.10 0.06
C SER A 59 -22.36 -2.12 1.03
N GLY A 60 -21.30 -2.82 0.62
CA GLY A 60 -20.61 -3.86 1.37
C GLY A 60 -21.28 -5.24 1.22
N ASN A 61 -22.59 -5.32 1.38
CA ASN A 61 -23.37 -6.55 1.22
C ASN A 61 -24.75 -6.27 0.56
N TYR A 62 -25.50 -7.31 0.26
CA TYR A 62 -26.83 -7.21 -0.36
C TYR A 62 -27.89 -6.56 0.55
N PHE A 63 -27.65 -6.49 1.86
CA PHE A 63 -28.55 -5.81 2.80
C PHE A 63 -28.33 -4.30 2.86
N SER A 64 -27.35 -3.78 2.13
CA SER A 64 -27.04 -2.35 2.04
C SER A 64 -26.76 -1.69 3.40
N GLN A 65 -26.21 -2.43 4.34
CA GLN A 65 -25.98 -1.94 5.71
C GLN A 65 -24.83 -0.94 5.79
N ARG A 66 -23.90 -0.95 4.84
CA ARG A 66 -22.69 -0.09 4.84
C ARG A 66 -21.89 -0.19 6.14
N TYR A 67 -21.86 -1.38 6.71
CA TYR A 67 -21.21 -1.69 7.97
C TYR A 67 -19.92 -2.48 7.70
N SER A 68 -18.83 -2.11 8.39
CA SER A 68 -17.57 -2.87 8.39
C SER A 68 -17.44 -3.64 9.69
N GLY A 69 -17.13 -4.93 9.60
CA GLY A 69 -16.79 -5.76 10.75
C GLY A 69 -15.35 -5.60 11.23
N LEU A 70 -14.55 -4.70 10.62
CA LEU A 70 -13.19 -4.41 11.06
C LEU A 70 -13.22 -3.62 12.37
N ASP A 71 -12.32 -3.93 13.31
CA ASP A 71 -12.23 -3.35 14.64
C ASP A 71 -10.85 -2.75 14.98
N GLN A 72 -9.92 -2.76 14.01
CA GLN A 72 -8.58 -2.19 14.19
C GLN A 72 -8.62 -0.70 14.51
N ILE A 73 -9.63 0.02 14.00
CA ILE A 73 -9.89 1.42 14.31
C ILE A 73 -11.11 1.49 15.22
N ASN A 74 -10.93 2.10 16.37
CA ASN A 74 -11.96 2.21 17.40
C ASN A 74 -11.88 3.58 18.11
N ASN A 75 -12.72 3.81 19.11
CA ASN A 75 -12.77 5.08 19.83
C ASN A 75 -11.49 5.44 20.56
N ASP A 76 -10.66 4.45 20.90
CA ASP A 76 -9.44 4.67 21.70
C ASP A 76 -8.27 5.14 20.79
N ASN A 77 -8.24 4.71 19.52
CA ASN A 77 -7.15 4.99 18.60
C ASN A 77 -7.53 5.85 17.37
N ALA A 78 -8.80 6.19 17.21
CA ALA A 78 -9.23 7.00 16.05
C ALA A 78 -8.56 8.37 15.98
N GLY A 79 -8.15 8.94 17.14
CA GLY A 79 -7.42 10.21 17.21
C GLY A 79 -5.96 10.13 16.74
N GLU A 80 -5.40 8.93 16.58
CA GLU A 80 -4.03 8.66 16.17
C GLU A 80 -3.91 8.35 14.67
N LEU A 81 -5.02 8.47 13.92
CA LEU A 81 -5.03 8.20 12.48
C LEU A 81 -4.15 9.18 11.72
N GLU A 82 -3.27 8.62 10.90
CA GLU A 82 -2.39 9.37 10.01
C GLU A 82 -2.67 9.00 8.55
N MET A 83 -2.61 10.00 7.65
CA MET A 83 -2.73 9.77 6.22
C MET A 83 -1.51 9.01 5.71
N GLN A 84 -1.69 7.78 5.25
CA GLN A 84 -0.61 6.94 4.73
C GLN A 84 -0.29 7.23 3.25
N TRP A 85 -1.31 7.53 2.45
CA TRP A 85 -1.17 7.86 1.03
C TRP A 85 -2.36 8.67 0.54
N ALA A 86 -2.20 9.30 -0.62
CA ALA A 86 -3.24 9.98 -1.34
C ALA A 86 -3.13 9.68 -2.84
N PHE A 87 -4.25 9.46 -3.49
CA PHE A 87 -4.34 9.29 -4.94
C PHE A 87 -5.28 10.35 -5.51
N GLN A 88 -4.79 11.13 -6.47
CA GLN A 88 -5.57 12.17 -7.12
C GLN A 88 -6.23 11.62 -8.39
N LEU A 89 -7.55 11.64 -8.45
CA LEU A 89 -8.30 11.39 -9.68
C LEU A 89 -8.06 12.52 -10.68
N ARG A 90 -8.12 12.21 -11.99
CA ARG A 90 -7.93 13.19 -13.07
C ARG A 90 -9.21 13.95 -13.40
N ALA A 91 -10.37 13.42 -12.99
CA ALA A 91 -11.64 14.08 -13.20
C ALA A 91 -11.67 15.44 -12.49
N LEU A 92 -11.98 16.49 -13.23
CA LEU A 92 -12.15 17.86 -12.71
C LEU A 92 -13.55 18.07 -12.10
N ASP A 93 -14.48 17.19 -12.38
CA ASP A 93 -15.85 17.18 -11.90
C ASP A 93 -16.04 16.21 -10.72
N ARG A 94 -17.30 15.90 -10.42
CA ARG A 94 -17.64 15.02 -9.29
C ARG A 94 -17.24 13.58 -9.56
N ALA A 95 -16.49 12.98 -8.66
CA ALA A 95 -16.32 11.55 -8.62
C ALA A 95 -17.46 10.91 -7.82
N GLU A 96 -18.51 10.48 -8.49
CA GLU A 96 -19.67 9.80 -7.88
C GLU A 96 -19.47 8.28 -7.94
N THR A 97 -18.45 7.78 -7.26
CA THR A 97 -18.12 6.37 -7.24
C THR A 97 -17.96 5.86 -5.82
N THR A 98 -18.30 4.61 -5.61
CA THR A 98 -17.99 3.91 -4.38
C THR A 98 -16.79 2.98 -4.67
N PRO A 99 -15.68 3.14 -3.95
CA PRO A 99 -14.57 2.21 -4.08
C PRO A 99 -14.99 0.77 -3.78
N VAL A 100 -14.49 -0.17 -4.58
CA VAL A 100 -14.61 -1.60 -4.33
C VAL A 100 -13.24 -2.12 -3.95
N VAL A 101 -13.16 -2.93 -2.90
CA VAL A 101 -11.90 -3.52 -2.41
C VAL A 101 -11.97 -5.04 -2.53
N VAL A 102 -11.01 -5.60 -3.26
CA VAL A 102 -10.92 -7.04 -3.50
C VAL A 102 -9.49 -7.48 -3.27
N ASP A 103 -9.30 -8.41 -2.34
CA ASP A 103 -8.01 -9.06 -2.07
C ASP A 103 -6.85 -8.04 -1.95
N GLY A 104 -7.09 -6.94 -1.21
CA GLY A 104 -6.11 -5.88 -0.94
C GLY A 104 -5.97 -4.83 -2.03
N VAL A 105 -6.71 -4.91 -3.14
CA VAL A 105 -6.70 -3.91 -4.21
C VAL A 105 -7.99 -3.10 -4.22
N MET A 106 -7.84 -1.79 -4.23
CA MET A 106 -8.96 -0.85 -4.33
C MET A 106 -9.19 -0.44 -5.78
N TYR A 107 -10.42 -0.57 -6.24
CA TYR A 107 -10.88 -0.15 -7.56
C TYR A 107 -11.76 1.08 -7.43
N VAL A 108 -11.41 2.13 -8.17
CA VAL A 108 -12.14 3.39 -8.23
C VAL A 108 -12.35 3.73 -9.69
N THR A 109 -13.54 4.18 -10.05
CA THR A 109 -13.84 4.67 -11.39
C THR A 109 -13.92 6.19 -11.38
N GLU A 110 -13.57 6.80 -12.49
CA GLU A 110 -13.81 8.22 -12.76
C GLU A 110 -14.62 8.38 -14.05
N SER A 111 -15.43 9.43 -14.12
CA SER A 111 -16.26 9.76 -15.28
C SER A 111 -15.49 10.53 -16.33
#